data_9073dc0cc19606c3b99641f4ed369752
#
_entry.id   9073dc0cc19606c3b99641f4ed369752
#
_cell.length_a   1.000
_cell.length_b   1.000
_cell.length_c   1.000
_cell.angle_alpha   90.00
_cell.angle_beta   90.00
_cell.angle_gamma   90.00
#
_symmetry.space_group_name_H-M   'P 1'
#
loop_
_entity.id
_entity.type
_entity.pdbx_description
1 polymer ?
#
loop_
_entity_poly.entity_id
_entity_poly.type
_entity_poly.pdbx_seq_one_letter_code
_entity_poly.pdbx_strand_id
1 'polypeptide(L)'
;MGFGWRGGISGVGLDVATPLSPSLNLRAGFDYFSYSFSVREEGADITAGLGMGSGHASVDWFPFGGRFRLSPMLVFANNNRLRAKAVIPSGNTLSMNGQDYVSSVTDPLHGNAEVSFRKISPGFTLGFGNLIPRARTHVSFPVEVGFYYVGQPRLKADFDGRACDPNYPAEIGCGRVMDDPGFRRDLAAFIVRNDHNLSYASIFPVLSFGFGYSF
;
A
#
# COMPACT_ATOMS: atom_id res chain seq x y z
N MET A 1 -15.12 9.74 27.03
CA MET A 1 -14.16 9.57 25.91
C MET A 1 -13.54 8.18 26.02
N GLY A 2 -13.19 7.55 24.88
CA GLY A 2 -12.52 6.26 24.87
C GLY A 2 -11.24 6.35 24.04
N PHE A 3 -10.22 5.63 24.48
CA PHE A 3 -8.97 5.44 23.77
C PHE A 3 -8.76 3.94 23.53
N GLY A 4 -8.18 3.61 22.39
CA GLY A 4 -7.85 2.24 22.07
C GLY A 4 -6.62 2.14 21.20
N TRP A 5 -5.97 1.00 21.26
CA TRP A 5 -5.03 0.59 20.23
C TRP A 5 -5.61 -0.60 19.49
N ARG A 6 -5.20 -0.76 18.25
CA ARG A 6 -5.63 -1.85 17.39
C ARG A 6 -4.46 -2.43 16.58
N GLY A 7 -4.60 -3.70 16.23
CA GLY A 7 -3.73 -4.37 15.29
C GLY A 7 -4.56 -5.04 14.21
N GLY A 8 -4.05 -5.08 12.99
CA GLY A 8 -4.77 -5.67 11.87
C GLY A 8 -3.99 -5.65 10.56
N ILE A 9 -4.70 -5.84 9.45
CA ILE A 9 -4.09 -5.84 8.11
C ILE A 9 -3.41 -4.51 7.80
N SER A 10 -3.96 -3.38 8.31
CA SER A 10 -3.37 -2.04 8.14
C SER A 10 -2.17 -1.77 9.07
N GLY A 11 -1.79 -2.74 9.90
CA GLY A 11 -0.71 -2.62 10.87
C GLY A 11 -1.21 -2.37 12.29
N VAL A 12 -0.48 -1.54 13.04
CA VAL A 12 -0.82 -1.11 14.40
C VAL A 12 -1.35 0.31 14.38
N GLY A 13 -2.33 0.59 15.22
CA GLY A 13 -2.98 1.90 15.23
C GLY A 13 -3.51 2.31 16.59
N LEU A 14 -3.88 3.58 16.68
CA LEU A 14 -4.51 4.21 17.85
C LEU A 14 -5.84 4.80 17.43
N ASP A 15 -6.84 4.63 18.28
CA ASP A 15 -8.18 5.17 18.13
C ASP A 15 -8.58 6.06 19.30
N VAL A 16 -9.31 7.12 18.99
CA VAL A 16 -9.99 7.99 19.96
C VAL A 16 -11.46 7.99 19.58
N ALA A 17 -12.34 7.86 20.57
CA ALA A 17 -13.76 7.92 20.34
C ALA A 17 -14.46 8.87 21.33
N THR A 18 -15.53 9.50 20.84
CA THR A 18 -16.43 10.33 21.67
C THR A 18 -17.89 9.99 21.36
N PRO A 19 -18.78 9.95 22.37
CA PRO A 19 -20.19 9.70 22.12
C PRO A 19 -20.82 10.93 21.45
N LEU A 20 -21.60 10.72 20.41
CA LEU A 20 -22.46 11.74 19.79
C LEU A 20 -23.90 11.63 20.29
N SER A 21 -24.36 10.38 20.50
CA SER A 21 -25.70 10.09 21.02
C SER A 21 -25.70 8.73 21.73
N PRO A 22 -26.81 8.31 22.34
CA PRO A 22 -26.90 6.98 22.93
C PRO A 22 -26.65 5.81 21.96
N SER A 23 -26.77 5.99 20.64
CA SER A 23 -26.54 4.97 19.63
C SER A 23 -25.41 5.30 18.65
N LEU A 24 -24.73 6.44 18.78
CA LEU A 24 -23.70 6.90 17.86
C LEU A 24 -22.44 7.31 18.60
N ASN A 25 -21.28 6.90 18.09
CA ASN A 25 -20.00 7.45 18.48
C ASN A 25 -19.28 8.01 17.25
N LEU A 26 -18.50 9.05 17.43
CA LEU A 26 -17.49 9.47 16.47
C LEU A 26 -16.17 8.84 16.89
N ARG A 27 -15.48 8.20 15.95
CA ARG A 27 -14.16 7.61 16.15
C ARG A 27 -13.19 8.13 15.10
N ALA A 28 -11.98 8.44 15.52
CA ALA A 28 -10.88 8.77 14.62
C ALA A 28 -9.61 8.05 15.08
N GLY A 29 -8.73 7.74 14.15
CA GLY A 29 -7.52 7.04 14.48
C GLY A 29 -6.49 7.10 13.36
N PHE A 30 -5.36 6.47 13.63
CA PHE A 30 -4.23 6.39 12.71
C PHE A 30 -3.64 4.98 12.77
N ASP A 31 -3.25 4.46 11.59
CA ASP A 31 -2.60 3.16 11.43
C ASP A 31 -1.22 3.33 10.82
N TYR A 32 -0.30 2.45 11.22
CA TYR A 32 1.04 2.41 10.67
C TYR A 32 1.57 0.98 10.56
N PHE A 33 2.21 0.69 9.42
CA PHE A 33 2.96 -0.53 9.18
C PHE A 33 4.09 -0.27 8.17
N SER A 34 5.24 -0.90 8.38
CA SER A 34 6.33 -0.87 7.41
C SER A 34 7.06 -2.20 7.43
N TYR A 35 7.27 -2.76 6.26
CA TYR A 35 8.01 -4.00 6.07
C TYR A 35 8.81 -3.93 4.77
N SER A 36 10.04 -4.44 4.78
CA SER A 36 10.87 -4.54 3.58
C SER A 36 11.61 -5.87 3.56
N PHE A 37 11.81 -6.40 2.37
CA PHE A 37 12.58 -7.61 2.14
C PHE A 37 13.38 -7.48 0.85
N SER A 38 14.47 -8.24 0.76
CA SER A 38 15.27 -8.32 -0.45
C SER A 38 15.33 -9.77 -0.93
N VAL A 39 15.25 -9.93 -2.25
CA VAL A 39 15.35 -11.23 -2.94
C VAL A 39 16.24 -11.05 -4.15
N ARG A 40 16.97 -12.11 -4.49
CA ARG A 40 17.70 -12.19 -5.75
C ARG A 40 16.94 -13.14 -6.67
N GLU A 41 16.52 -12.65 -7.82
CA GLU A 41 15.78 -13.42 -8.81
C GLU A 41 16.24 -13.06 -10.21
N GLU A 42 16.42 -14.08 -11.06
CA GLU A 42 16.86 -13.95 -12.45
C GLU A 42 18.10 -13.05 -12.64
N GLY A 43 19.00 -13.06 -11.66
CA GLY A 43 20.21 -12.25 -11.70
C GLY A 43 20.02 -10.76 -11.33
N ALA A 44 18.85 -10.35 -10.88
CA ALA A 44 18.58 -9.03 -10.33
C ALA A 44 18.50 -9.07 -8.79
N ASP A 45 19.06 -8.07 -8.13
CA ASP A 45 18.87 -7.84 -6.70
C ASP A 45 17.65 -6.94 -6.50
N ILE A 46 16.55 -7.51 -6.00
CA ILE A 46 15.27 -6.81 -5.83
C ILE A 46 15.03 -6.54 -4.34
N THR A 47 14.82 -5.29 -3.98
CA THR A 47 14.35 -4.89 -2.65
C THR A 47 12.93 -4.38 -2.76
N ALA A 48 11.98 -5.08 -2.13
CA ALA A 48 10.59 -4.67 -2.05
C ALA A 48 10.26 -4.13 -0.65
N GLY A 49 9.47 -3.07 -0.60
CA GLY A 49 9.03 -2.43 0.64
C GLY A 49 7.54 -2.12 0.59
N LEU A 50 6.82 -2.54 1.62
CA LEU A 50 5.43 -2.20 1.87
C LEU A 50 5.38 -1.17 3.01
N GLY A 51 4.90 0.01 2.72
CA GLY A 51 4.65 1.06 3.70
C GLY A 51 3.16 1.36 3.76
N MET A 52 2.57 1.27 4.94
CA MET A 52 1.19 1.67 5.20
C MET A 52 1.16 2.75 6.27
N GLY A 53 0.44 3.81 6.01
CA GLY A 53 0.23 4.89 6.95
C GLY A 53 -1.01 5.66 6.54
N SER A 54 -2.05 5.64 7.39
CA SER A 54 -3.30 6.31 7.06
C SER A 54 -4.03 6.77 8.31
N GLY A 55 -4.69 7.92 8.20
CA GLY A 55 -5.70 8.36 9.15
C GLY A 55 -7.08 7.87 8.73
N HIS A 56 -7.97 7.70 9.69
CA HIS A 56 -9.36 7.39 9.41
C HIS A 56 -10.29 8.09 10.39
N ALA A 57 -11.52 8.32 9.96
CA ALA A 57 -12.62 8.74 10.78
C ALA A 57 -13.86 7.91 10.47
N SER A 58 -14.65 7.57 11.47
CA SER A 58 -15.88 6.79 11.30
C SER A 58 -16.98 7.26 12.26
N VAL A 59 -18.21 7.04 11.87
CA VAL A 59 -19.38 7.12 12.74
C VAL A 59 -19.80 5.70 13.08
N ASP A 60 -19.60 5.31 14.32
CA ASP A 60 -19.98 3.99 14.80
C ASP A 60 -21.45 4.00 15.24
N TRP A 61 -22.32 3.34 14.50
CA TRP A 61 -23.73 3.21 14.81
C TRP A 61 -24.02 1.86 15.47
N PHE A 62 -24.71 1.91 16.60
CA PHE A 62 -25.10 0.74 17.40
C PHE A 62 -26.62 0.54 17.32
N PRO A 63 -27.13 -0.13 16.26
CA PRO A 63 -28.57 -0.25 15.98
C PRO A 63 -29.35 -0.97 17.11
N PHE A 64 -28.71 -1.85 17.83
CA PHE A 64 -29.33 -2.66 18.90
C PHE A 64 -28.93 -2.21 20.31
N GLY A 65 -28.27 -1.07 20.46
CA GLY A 65 -27.79 -0.58 21.76
C GLY A 65 -26.71 -1.43 22.44
N GLY A 66 -26.27 -2.51 21.79
CA GLY A 66 -25.30 -3.48 22.29
C GLY A 66 -23.87 -3.25 21.85
N ARG A 67 -23.18 -4.34 21.50
CA ARG A 67 -21.78 -4.33 21.05
C ARG A 67 -21.62 -4.34 19.53
N PHE A 68 -22.64 -4.72 18.79
CA PHE A 68 -22.63 -4.74 17.33
C PHE A 68 -22.72 -3.32 16.80
N ARG A 69 -21.86 -3.01 15.83
CA ARG A 69 -21.82 -1.69 15.19
C ARG A 69 -21.69 -1.77 13.68
N LEU A 70 -22.23 -0.77 13.04
CA LEU A 70 -22.07 -0.44 11.62
C LEU A 70 -21.31 0.87 11.55
N SER A 71 -20.24 0.91 10.77
CA SER A 71 -19.32 2.06 10.80
C SER A 71 -18.98 2.50 9.39
N PRO A 72 -19.76 3.42 8.77
CA PRO A 72 -19.28 4.16 7.63
C PRO A 72 -18.01 4.92 8.03
N MET A 73 -16.99 4.84 7.18
CA MET A 73 -15.68 5.41 7.46
C MET A 73 -15.11 6.16 6.26
N LEU A 74 -14.23 7.08 6.57
CA LEU A 74 -13.41 7.78 5.60
C LEU A 74 -11.93 7.59 6.00
N VAL A 75 -11.16 6.99 5.12
CA VAL A 75 -9.70 6.96 5.23
C VAL A 75 -9.15 8.19 4.55
N PHE A 76 -8.26 8.92 5.22
CA PHE A 76 -7.61 10.13 4.73
C PHE A 76 -6.11 10.07 4.99
N ALA A 77 -5.36 10.97 4.36
CA ALA A 77 -3.89 10.94 4.42
C ALA A 77 -3.31 9.55 4.13
N ASN A 78 -3.96 8.82 3.21
CA ASN A 78 -3.53 7.49 2.82
C ASN A 78 -2.18 7.56 2.10
N ASN A 79 -1.12 7.16 2.80
CA ASN A 79 0.24 7.06 2.32
C ASN A 79 0.65 5.61 2.06
N ASN A 80 -0.32 4.71 1.93
CA ASN A 80 -0.06 3.32 1.60
C ASN A 80 0.63 3.26 0.23
N ARG A 81 1.74 2.52 0.17
CA ARG A 81 2.55 2.36 -1.03
C ARG A 81 3.32 1.07 -1.01
N LEU A 82 3.46 0.47 -2.17
CA LEU A 82 4.38 -0.62 -2.44
C LEU A 82 5.52 -0.06 -3.28
N ARG A 83 6.75 -0.28 -2.89
CA ARG A 83 7.95 0.10 -3.63
C ARG A 83 8.77 -1.13 -3.96
N ALA A 84 9.34 -1.14 -5.14
CA ALA A 84 10.35 -2.10 -5.53
C ALA A 84 11.55 -1.36 -6.12
N LYS A 85 12.74 -1.76 -5.72
CA LYS A 85 14.00 -1.34 -6.32
C LYS A 85 14.69 -2.58 -6.84
N ALA A 86 15.10 -2.54 -8.09
CA ALA A 86 15.86 -3.60 -8.72
C ALA A 86 17.22 -3.07 -9.13
N VAL A 87 18.26 -3.81 -8.85
CA VAL A 87 19.60 -3.59 -9.38
C VAL A 87 19.91 -4.78 -10.28
N ILE A 88 20.15 -4.51 -11.56
CA ILE A 88 20.55 -5.52 -12.53
C ILE A 88 22.07 -5.47 -12.61
N PRO A 89 22.80 -6.43 -12.04
CA PRO A 89 24.25 -6.42 -12.06
C PRO A 89 24.81 -6.38 -13.48
N SER A 90 26.01 -5.87 -13.60
CA SER A 90 26.75 -5.76 -14.87
C SER A 90 26.79 -7.08 -15.62
N GLY A 91 26.49 -7.03 -16.90
CA GLY A 91 26.44 -8.20 -17.79
C GLY A 91 25.17 -9.04 -17.68
N ASN A 92 24.31 -8.80 -16.71
CA ASN A 92 23.00 -9.45 -16.64
C ASN A 92 22.01 -8.77 -17.59
N THR A 93 21.00 -9.51 -17.99
CA THR A 93 20.00 -9.08 -18.97
C THR A 93 18.69 -8.77 -18.28
N LEU A 94 18.11 -7.61 -18.61
CA LEU A 94 16.73 -7.24 -18.32
C LEU A 94 15.88 -7.53 -19.56
N SER A 95 14.98 -8.50 -19.49
CA SER A 95 14.02 -8.75 -20.56
C SER A 95 12.72 -7.99 -20.34
N MET A 96 12.32 -7.16 -21.30
CA MET A 96 11.09 -6.38 -21.25
C MET A 96 10.35 -6.45 -22.59
N ASN A 97 9.11 -6.91 -22.59
CA ASN A 97 8.28 -7.11 -23.79
C ASN A 97 8.95 -7.94 -24.91
N GLY A 98 9.82 -8.89 -24.53
CA GLY A 98 10.54 -9.74 -25.50
C GLY A 98 11.80 -9.10 -26.10
N GLN A 99 12.21 -7.93 -25.59
CA GLN A 99 13.50 -7.31 -25.89
C GLN A 99 14.45 -7.46 -24.70
N ASP A 100 15.70 -7.71 -25.00
CA ASP A 100 16.76 -7.93 -24.04
C ASP A 100 17.68 -6.71 -23.95
N TYR A 101 17.90 -6.24 -22.73
CA TYR A 101 18.74 -5.10 -22.41
C TYR A 101 19.84 -5.55 -21.45
N VAL A 102 21.09 -5.59 -21.93
CA VAL A 102 22.22 -6.02 -21.12
C VAL A 102 22.71 -4.87 -20.26
N SER A 103 22.78 -5.08 -18.93
CA SER A 103 23.28 -4.10 -17.98
C SER A 103 24.75 -3.78 -18.20
N SER A 104 25.10 -2.49 -18.31
CA SER A 104 26.48 -2.04 -18.56
C SER A 104 27.40 -2.34 -17.38
N VAL A 105 28.68 -2.58 -17.70
CA VAL A 105 29.72 -2.80 -16.69
C VAL A 105 30.08 -1.52 -15.93
N THR A 106 29.99 -0.37 -16.61
CA THR A 106 30.42 0.92 -16.03
C THR A 106 29.32 1.66 -15.30
N ASP A 107 28.05 1.37 -15.62
CA ASP A 107 26.88 2.03 -15.07
C ASP A 107 25.69 1.06 -15.12
N PRO A 108 25.57 0.16 -14.12
CA PRO A 108 24.55 -0.88 -14.10
C PRO A 108 23.13 -0.31 -14.13
N LEU A 109 22.17 -1.13 -14.62
CA LEU A 109 20.76 -0.76 -14.64
C LEU A 109 20.16 -0.79 -13.24
N HIS A 110 19.47 0.28 -12.89
CA HIS A 110 18.67 0.40 -11.69
C HIS A 110 17.22 0.67 -12.07
N GLY A 111 16.29 -0.14 -11.55
CA GLY A 111 14.87 0.04 -11.72
C GLY A 111 14.21 0.45 -10.41
N ASN A 112 13.26 1.39 -10.47
CA ASN A 112 12.40 1.76 -9.35
C ASN A 112 10.95 1.62 -9.77
N ALA A 113 10.13 1.02 -8.93
CA ALA A 113 8.69 0.94 -9.13
C ALA A 113 7.96 1.35 -7.84
N GLU A 114 6.89 2.09 -7.99
CA GLU A 114 6.02 2.49 -6.88
C GLU A 114 4.55 2.32 -7.29
N VAL A 115 3.79 1.58 -6.47
CA VAL A 115 2.34 1.52 -6.52
C VAL A 115 1.79 2.41 -5.41
N SER A 116 0.96 3.37 -5.77
CA SER A 116 0.34 4.31 -4.85
C SER A 116 -1.18 4.30 -4.98
N PHE A 117 -1.86 4.72 -3.90
CA PHE A 117 -3.32 4.69 -3.77
C PHE A 117 -3.90 6.09 -3.58
N ARG A 118 -5.24 6.22 -3.68
CA ARG A 118 -5.93 7.48 -3.42
C ARG A 118 -5.74 7.91 -1.97
N LYS A 119 -5.56 9.22 -1.78
CA LYS A 119 -5.37 9.81 -0.44
C LYS A 119 -6.63 9.83 0.41
N ILE A 120 -7.80 9.81 -0.23
CA ILE A 120 -9.11 9.82 0.43
C ILE A 120 -9.90 8.64 -0.11
N SER A 121 -10.36 7.78 0.78
CA SER A 121 -11.01 6.50 0.45
C SER A 121 -12.21 6.27 1.36
N PRO A 122 -13.44 6.27 0.82
CA PRO A 122 -14.62 5.90 1.58
C PRO A 122 -14.60 4.39 1.88
N GLY A 123 -15.15 4.01 3.00
CA GLY A 123 -15.21 2.63 3.43
C GLY A 123 -16.38 2.35 4.35
N PHE A 124 -16.51 1.08 4.69
CA PHE A 124 -17.53 0.60 5.59
C PHE A 124 -17.02 -0.61 6.36
N THR A 125 -17.31 -0.63 7.66
CA THR A 125 -16.95 -1.76 8.50
C THR A 125 -18.13 -2.22 9.36
N LEU A 126 -18.10 -3.51 9.68
CA LEU A 126 -18.91 -4.16 10.70
C LEU A 126 -18.02 -4.43 11.88
N GLY A 127 -18.48 -4.17 13.07
CA GLY A 127 -17.67 -4.39 14.27
C GLY A 127 -18.46 -4.97 15.42
N PHE A 128 -17.73 -5.62 16.32
CA PHE A 128 -18.24 -6.06 17.59
C PHE A 128 -17.34 -5.52 18.71
N GLY A 129 -17.93 -4.89 19.71
CA GLY A 129 -17.23 -4.14 20.75
C GLY A 129 -17.43 -2.64 20.59
N ASN A 130 -17.30 -1.91 21.69
CA ASN A 130 -17.48 -0.46 21.74
C ASN A 130 -16.34 0.15 22.54
N LEU A 131 -15.60 1.11 21.96
CA LEU A 131 -14.54 1.86 22.65
C LEU A 131 -15.07 2.68 23.83
N ILE A 132 -16.39 2.97 23.82
CA ILE A 132 -17.08 3.64 24.93
C ILE A 132 -18.19 2.69 25.39
N PRO A 133 -17.88 1.68 26.25
CA PRO A 133 -18.89 0.77 26.76
C PRO A 133 -19.98 1.56 27.51
N ARG A 134 -21.22 1.17 27.27
CA ARG A 134 -22.41 1.77 27.96
C ARG A 134 -22.75 1.07 29.24
N ALA A 135 -22.08 -0.05 29.53
CA ALA A 135 -22.08 -0.73 30.80
C ALA A 135 -21.00 -0.11 31.71
N ARG A 136 -21.06 -0.37 33.00
CA ARG A 136 -20.06 0.11 33.99
C ARG A 136 -18.64 -0.51 33.83
N THR A 137 -18.30 -0.94 32.63
CA THR A 137 -16.99 -1.51 32.29
C THR A 137 -16.17 -0.46 31.56
N HIS A 138 -14.94 -0.25 32.00
CA HIS A 138 -14.01 0.69 31.37
C HIS A 138 -13.20 0.06 30.23
N VAL A 139 -13.22 -1.28 30.13
CA VAL A 139 -12.39 -2.04 29.18
C VAL A 139 -13.25 -2.66 28.08
N SER A 140 -12.74 -2.65 26.85
CA SER A 140 -13.38 -3.25 25.70
C SER A 140 -12.36 -3.92 24.76
N PHE A 141 -12.82 -4.92 24.02
CA PHE A 141 -12.05 -5.64 23.01
C PHE A 141 -12.81 -5.57 21.68
N PRO A 142 -12.63 -4.49 20.91
CA PRO A 142 -13.29 -4.33 19.63
C PRO A 142 -12.65 -5.23 18.57
N VAL A 143 -13.50 -5.84 17.75
CA VAL A 143 -13.13 -6.55 16.50
C VAL A 143 -13.89 -5.90 15.37
N GLU A 144 -13.25 -5.78 14.21
CA GLU A 144 -13.80 -5.08 13.06
C GLU A 144 -13.41 -5.76 11.75
N VAL A 145 -14.38 -5.88 10.84
CA VAL A 145 -14.19 -6.41 9.49
C VAL A 145 -14.90 -5.50 8.49
N GLY A 146 -14.30 -5.29 7.34
CA GLY A 146 -14.90 -4.45 6.30
C GLY A 146 -13.95 -4.16 5.17
N PHE A 147 -14.12 -3.01 4.55
CA PHE A 147 -13.28 -2.58 3.43
C PHE A 147 -13.33 -1.05 3.26
N TYR A 148 -12.38 -0.53 2.51
CA TYR A 148 -12.45 0.81 1.95
C TYR A 148 -12.03 0.81 0.47
N TYR A 149 -12.61 1.72 -0.29
CA TYR A 149 -12.39 1.83 -1.72
C TYR A 149 -11.19 2.73 -2.00
N VAL A 150 -10.09 2.15 -2.44
CA VAL A 150 -8.83 2.87 -2.72
C VAL A 150 -8.76 3.41 -4.16
N GLY A 151 -9.78 3.12 -4.98
CA GLY A 151 -9.74 3.42 -6.40
C GLY A 151 -8.71 2.58 -7.15
N GLN A 152 -8.48 2.92 -8.39
CA GLN A 152 -7.45 2.26 -9.19
C GLN A 152 -6.06 2.65 -8.67
N PRO A 153 -5.23 1.69 -8.23
CA PRO A 153 -3.84 1.94 -7.88
C PRO A 153 -3.07 2.48 -9.09
N ARG A 154 -2.04 3.27 -8.85
CA ARG A 154 -1.19 3.84 -9.91
C ARG A 154 0.21 3.28 -9.80
N LEU A 155 0.63 2.61 -10.86
CA LEU A 155 2.00 2.15 -11.02
C LEU A 155 2.84 3.27 -11.65
N LYS A 156 3.96 3.59 -11.03
CA LYS A 156 5.05 4.37 -11.64
C LYS A 156 6.27 3.50 -11.66
N ALA A 157 6.97 3.48 -12.77
CA ALA A 157 8.25 2.81 -12.90
C ALA A 157 9.21 3.68 -13.69
N ASP A 158 10.44 3.72 -13.25
CA ASP A 158 11.55 4.42 -13.89
C ASP A 158 12.80 3.55 -13.81
N PHE A 159 13.71 3.80 -14.74
CA PHE A 159 14.99 3.13 -14.82
C PHE A 159 16.10 4.16 -14.97
N ASP A 160 17.27 3.83 -14.44
CA ASP A 160 18.50 4.59 -14.57
C ASP A 160 19.66 3.65 -14.91
N GLY A 161 20.77 4.22 -15.42
CA GLY A 161 21.93 3.46 -15.85
C GLY A 161 21.98 3.26 -17.36
N ARG A 162 22.90 2.41 -17.80
CA ARG A 162 23.19 2.15 -19.20
C ARG A 162 22.89 0.71 -19.59
N ALA A 163 22.22 0.55 -20.72
CA ALA A 163 22.03 -0.75 -21.36
C ALA A 163 22.91 -0.85 -22.61
N CYS A 164 23.35 -2.07 -22.88
CA CYS A 164 24.14 -2.42 -24.04
C CYS A 164 23.36 -3.34 -24.96
N ASP A 165 23.41 -3.11 -26.27
CA ASP A 165 22.96 -4.07 -27.27
C ASP A 165 24.04 -5.15 -27.42
N PRO A 166 23.73 -6.44 -27.20
CA PRO A 166 24.72 -7.51 -27.29
C PRO A 166 25.30 -7.71 -28.70
N ASN A 167 24.67 -7.13 -29.74
CA ASN A 167 25.11 -7.24 -31.11
C ASN A 167 26.16 -6.19 -31.51
N TYR A 168 26.47 -5.22 -30.63
CA TYR A 168 27.43 -4.15 -30.89
C TYR A 168 28.53 -4.11 -29.85
N PRO A 169 29.76 -3.65 -30.21
CA PRO A 169 30.82 -3.42 -29.21
C PRO A 169 30.37 -2.43 -28.13
N ALA A 170 30.81 -2.63 -26.89
CA ALA A 170 30.39 -1.83 -25.72
C ALA A 170 30.60 -0.30 -25.88
N GLU A 171 31.60 0.09 -26.68
CA GLU A 171 31.91 1.50 -26.94
C GLU A 171 30.84 2.21 -27.75
N ILE A 172 30.08 1.48 -28.58
CA ILE A 172 29.05 2.02 -29.49
C ILE A 172 27.65 1.53 -29.10
N GLY A 173 27.55 0.32 -28.56
CA GLY A 173 26.29 -0.36 -28.24
C GLY A 173 25.71 -0.02 -26.87
N CYS A 174 26.43 0.71 -26.00
CA CYS A 174 25.95 1.08 -24.67
C CYS A 174 25.48 2.54 -24.60
N GLY A 175 24.21 2.75 -24.26
CA GLY A 175 23.60 4.05 -24.06
C GLY A 175 22.83 4.16 -22.74
N ARG A 176 22.48 5.38 -22.33
CA ARG A 176 21.53 5.54 -21.21
C ARG A 176 20.20 4.92 -21.61
N VAL A 177 19.70 4.03 -20.76
CA VAL A 177 18.50 3.25 -21.08
C VAL A 177 17.28 4.13 -21.35
N MET A 178 17.13 5.24 -20.64
CA MET A 178 16.01 6.16 -20.81
C MET A 178 16.13 7.07 -22.04
N ASP A 179 17.30 7.12 -22.69
CA ASP A 179 17.48 7.84 -23.97
C ASP A 179 17.05 6.98 -25.17
N ASP A 180 16.95 5.64 -24.98
CA ASP A 180 16.47 4.72 -26.01
C ASP A 180 14.95 4.82 -26.20
N PRO A 181 14.46 5.19 -27.39
CA PRO A 181 13.02 5.25 -27.67
C PRO A 181 12.33 3.87 -27.63
N GLY A 182 13.05 2.79 -27.91
CA GLY A 182 12.57 1.41 -27.82
C GLY A 182 12.26 1.06 -26.37
N PHE A 183 13.24 1.25 -25.49
CA PHE A 183 13.08 0.99 -24.08
C PHE A 183 11.92 1.80 -23.45
N ARG A 184 11.82 3.08 -23.75
CA ARG A 184 10.71 3.92 -23.23
C ARG A 184 9.34 3.42 -23.67
N ARG A 185 9.22 2.95 -24.91
CA ARG A 185 7.96 2.34 -25.40
C ARG A 185 7.64 1.04 -24.68
N ASP A 186 8.64 0.19 -24.48
CA ASP A 186 8.47 -1.09 -23.79
C ASP A 186 8.12 -0.88 -22.31
N LEU A 187 8.76 0.08 -21.65
CA LEU A 187 8.43 0.48 -20.28
C LEU A 187 6.99 1.02 -20.18
N ALA A 188 6.59 1.89 -21.12
CA ALA A 188 5.23 2.41 -21.15
C ALA A 188 4.19 1.29 -21.34
N ALA A 189 4.45 0.34 -22.24
CA ALA A 189 3.58 -0.82 -22.45
C ALA A 189 3.53 -1.74 -21.20
N PHE A 190 4.64 -1.93 -20.52
CA PHE A 190 4.70 -2.65 -19.26
C PHE A 190 3.84 -1.99 -18.18
N ILE A 191 3.95 -0.66 -18.01
CA ILE A 191 3.16 0.10 -17.05
C ILE A 191 1.66 -0.03 -17.35
N VAL A 192 1.24 0.18 -18.61
CA VAL A 192 -0.17 0.11 -19.02
C VAL A 192 -0.77 -1.29 -18.76
N ARG A 193 -0.02 -2.35 -19.08
CA ARG A 193 -0.46 -3.72 -18.85
C ARG A 193 -0.65 -4.01 -17.35
N ASN A 194 0.28 -3.57 -16.52
CA ASN A 194 0.21 -3.81 -15.09
C ASN A 194 -0.82 -2.91 -14.39
N ASP A 195 -1.02 -1.66 -14.83
CA ASP A 195 -2.10 -0.80 -14.34
C ASP A 195 -3.48 -1.44 -14.58
N HIS A 196 -3.69 -2.09 -15.72
CA HIS A 196 -4.92 -2.82 -15.98
C HIS A 196 -5.12 -3.97 -14.99
N ASN A 197 -4.10 -4.76 -14.73
CA ASN A 197 -4.14 -5.86 -13.76
C ASN A 197 -4.37 -5.35 -12.33
N LEU A 198 -3.77 -4.21 -11.96
CA LEU A 198 -3.95 -3.59 -10.65
C LEU A 198 -5.35 -3.00 -10.45
N SER A 199 -6.14 -2.79 -11.51
CA SER A 199 -7.50 -2.24 -11.38
C SER A 199 -8.43 -3.12 -10.53
N TYR A 200 -8.16 -4.43 -10.45
CA TYR A 200 -8.88 -5.36 -9.58
C TYR A 200 -8.58 -5.15 -8.08
N ALA A 201 -7.46 -4.50 -7.74
CA ALA A 201 -7.08 -4.19 -6.36
C ALA A 201 -7.64 -2.84 -5.87
N SER A 202 -8.84 -2.48 -6.33
CA SER A 202 -9.52 -1.21 -5.97
C SER A 202 -10.13 -1.19 -4.58
N ILE A 203 -10.21 -2.35 -3.92
CA ILE A 203 -10.79 -2.53 -2.59
C ILE A 203 -9.69 -3.01 -1.63
N PHE A 204 -9.53 -2.30 -0.51
CA PHE A 204 -8.63 -2.71 0.55
C PHE A 204 -9.44 -3.34 1.70
N PRO A 205 -9.16 -4.59 2.10
CA PRO A 205 -9.86 -5.24 3.19
C PRO A 205 -9.44 -4.64 4.55
N VAL A 206 -10.39 -4.56 5.46
CA VAL A 206 -10.15 -4.19 6.86
C VAL A 206 -10.44 -5.40 7.73
N LEU A 207 -9.47 -5.82 8.50
CA LEU A 207 -9.63 -6.77 9.59
C LEU A 207 -8.76 -6.27 10.73
N SER A 208 -9.37 -5.99 11.87
CA SER A 208 -8.66 -5.51 13.03
C SER A 208 -9.25 -6.03 14.32
N PHE A 209 -8.42 -6.14 15.34
CA PHE A 209 -8.78 -6.37 16.73
C PHE A 209 -8.07 -5.34 17.60
N GLY A 210 -8.65 -5.04 18.75
CA GLY A 210 -8.09 -3.99 19.58
C GLY A 210 -8.40 -4.16 21.06
N PHE A 211 -7.84 -3.23 21.80
CA PHE A 211 -8.08 -3.01 23.22
C PHE A 211 -8.46 -1.57 23.43
N GLY A 212 -9.52 -1.31 24.17
CA GLY A 212 -10.00 0.01 24.47
C GLY A 212 -10.21 0.26 25.96
N TYR A 213 -9.99 1.50 26.37
CA TYR A 213 -10.27 2.00 27.70
C TYR A 213 -11.09 3.28 27.63
N SER A 214 -12.14 3.38 28.43
CA SER A 214 -12.99 4.56 28.51
C SER A 214 -13.00 5.15 29.94
N PHE A 215 -13.00 6.45 29.99
CA PHE A 215 -13.08 7.26 31.21
C PHE A 215 -14.52 7.63 31.51
#